data_c1adc935717b970eeb3dac80b695b718
#
_entry.id   c1adc935717b970eeb3dac80b695b718
#
_cell.length_a   1.000
_cell.length_b   1.000
_cell.length_c   1.000
_cell.angle_alpha   90.00
_cell.angle_beta   90.00
_cell.angle_gamma   90.00
#
_symmetry.space_group_name_H-M   'P 1'
#
loop_
_entity.id
_entity.type
_entity.pdbx_description
1 polymer ?
#
loop_
_entity_poly.entity_id
_entity_poly.type
_entity_poly.pdbx_seq_one_letter_code
_entity_poly.pdbx_strand_id
1 'polypeptide(L)'
;VGSEMCIRDRYNYLGRDVWQQTLNLTEEEKERLIALLTENYRPENRVYRYNFFYDNCATRPRDQIERAINGTLQYADNMTANSTGISFRDLLHKYSEGHLWSRFGMDLCMGSKADEPINRRLAMFVPFYMQEYFNKAQIVDKEGQARPLVAKEEKIVVTGKTPADFVSRGITPMQSASLLLILVAGISIYGIRRGKTLWGIDLILFLSLIHISEP
;
A
#
# COMPACT_ATOMS: atom_id res chain seq x y z
N VAL A 1 -17.13 -6.55 -19.93
CA VAL A 1 -17.71 -5.22 -20.28
C VAL A 1 -18.56 -4.68 -19.13
N GLY A 2 -19.46 -5.49 -18.52
CA GLY A 2 -20.32 -5.01 -17.41
C GLY A 2 -19.61 -4.69 -16.11
N SER A 3 -18.57 -5.46 -15.73
CA SER A 3 -17.83 -5.26 -14.46
C SER A 3 -16.95 -4.01 -14.47
N GLU A 4 -16.36 -3.66 -15.61
CA GLU A 4 -15.52 -2.46 -15.73
C GLU A 4 -16.34 -1.17 -15.62
N MET A 5 -17.53 -1.13 -16.22
CA MET A 5 -18.45 0.00 -16.07
C MET A 5 -18.86 0.19 -14.61
N CYS A 6 -19.18 -0.88 -13.88
CA CYS A 6 -19.52 -0.81 -12.47
C CYS A 6 -18.37 -0.28 -11.59
N ILE A 7 -17.13 -0.68 -11.88
CA ILE A 7 -15.95 -0.20 -11.14
C ILE A 7 -15.72 1.30 -11.41
N ARG A 8 -15.76 1.71 -12.69
CA ARG A 8 -15.60 3.12 -13.08
C ARG A 8 -16.65 4.01 -12.45
N ASP A 9 -17.92 3.62 -12.50
CA ASP A 9 -19.04 4.38 -11.93
C ASP A 9 -18.91 4.48 -10.40
N ARG A 10 -18.48 3.41 -9.74
CA ARG A 10 -18.23 3.42 -8.30
C ARG A 10 -17.12 4.39 -7.91
N TYR A 11 -15.99 4.40 -8.64
CA TYR A 11 -14.90 5.33 -8.35
C TYR A 11 -15.30 6.78 -8.63
N ASN A 12 -16.07 7.02 -9.70
CA ASN A 12 -16.65 8.33 -9.99
C ASN A 12 -17.59 8.79 -8.86
N TYR A 13 -18.49 7.93 -8.40
CA TYR A 13 -19.38 8.21 -7.27
C TYR A 13 -18.62 8.51 -5.98
N LEU A 14 -17.54 7.76 -5.71
CA LEU A 14 -16.68 7.98 -4.54
C LEU A 14 -15.79 9.22 -4.68
N GLY A 15 -15.80 9.89 -5.82
CA GLY A 15 -14.95 11.05 -6.09
C GLY A 15 -13.46 10.71 -6.17
N ARG A 16 -13.13 9.54 -6.70
CA ARG A 16 -11.74 9.08 -6.87
C ARG A 16 -11.34 9.09 -8.32
N ASP A 17 -10.15 9.58 -8.58
CA ASP A 17 -9.55 9.56 -9.90
C ASP A 17 -9.17 8.13 -10.33
N VAL A 18 -9.25 7.86 -11.63
CA VAL A 18 -8.84 6.57 -12.21
C VAL A 18 -7.93 6.83 -13.41
N TRP A 19 -6.76 6.21 -13.40
CA TRP A 19 -5.80 6.20 -14.51
C TRP A 19 -5.80 4.83 -15.19
N GLN A 20 -5.63 4.85 -16.49
CA GLN A 20 -5.52 3.66 -17.33
C GLN A 20 -4.24 3.72 -18.12
N GLN A 21 -3.43 2.65 -18.08
CA GLN A 21 -2.26 2.46 -18.91
C GLN A 21 -2.53 1.36 -19.93
N THR A 22 -2.35 1.68 -21.22
CA THR A 22 -2.39 0.69 -22.29
C THR A 22 -0.98 0.19 -22.54
N LEU A 23 -0.74 -1.11 -22.33
CA LEU A 23 0.57 -1.71 -22.51
C LEU A 23 0.85 -1.99 -24.00
N ASN A 24 2.09 -1.76 -24.40
CA ASN A 24 2.57 -2.00 -25.77
C ASN A 24 3.11 -3.42 -25.92
N LEU A 25 2.23 -4.40 -25.80
CA LEU A 25 2.56 -5.82 -25.92
C LEU A 25 2.32 -6.32 -27.34
N THR A 26 3.20 -7.20 -27.84
CA THR A 26 2.97 -7.97 -29.08
C THR A 26 1.87 -9.01 -28.88
N GLU A 27 1.36 -9.58 -29.98
CA GLU A 27 0.33 -10.63 -29.87
C GLU A 27 0.83 -11.86 -29.10
N GLU A 28 2.08 -12.26 -29.32
CA GLU A 28 2.70 -13.36 -28.58
C GLU A 28 2.81 -13.07 -27.06
N GLU A 29 3.14 -11.83 -26.68
CA GLU A 29 3.22 -11.42 -25.30
C GLU A 29 1.84 -11.36 -24.63
N LYS A 30 0.82 -10.94 -25.40
CA LYS A 30 -0.58 -10.96 -24.93
C LYS A 30 -1.06 -12.38 -24.67
N GLU A 31 -0.80 -13.31 -25.62
CA GLU A 31 -1.15 -14.73 -25.47
C GLU A 31 -0.44 -15.34 -24.25
N ARG A 32 0.85 -15.03 -24.07
CA ARG A 32 1.61 -15.47 -22.91
C ARG A 32 1.04 -14.91 -21.61
N LEU A 33 0.68 -13.62 -21.60
CA LEU A 33 0.06 -12.98 -20.42
C LEU A 33 -1.28 -13.64 -20.10
N ILE A 34 -2.12 -13.90 -21.10
CA ILE A 34 -3.39 -14.61 -20.91
C ILE A 34 -3.16 -16.02 -20.35
N ALA A 35 -2.16 -16.75 -20.83
CA ALA A 35 -1.80 -18.06 -20.31
C ALA A 35 -1.37 -18.00 -18.85
N LEU A 36 -0.52 -17.04 -18.48
CA LEU A 36 -0.07 -16.82 -17.09
C LEU A 36 -1.24 -16.44 -16.17
N LEU A 37 -2.15 -15.59 -16.62
CA LEU A 37 -3.33 -15.19 -15.84
C LEU A 37 -4.30 -16.36 -15.68
N THR A 38 -4.49 -17.17 -16.73
CA THR A 38 -5.33 -18.38 -16.71
C THR A 38 -4.76 -19.40 -15.73
N GLU A 39 -3.44 -19.62 -15.75
CA GLU A 39 -2.76 -20.49 -14.78
C GLU A 39 -2.94 -19.98 -13.34
N ASN A 40 -2.78 -18.67 -13.13
CA ASN A 40 -2.99 -18.06 -11.81
C ASN A 40 -4.44 -18.14 -11.32
N TYR A 41 -5.42 -18.20 -12.24
CA TYR A 41 -6.85 -18.30 -11.91
C TYR A 41 -7.30 -19.72 -11.55
N ARG A 42 -6.51 -20.75 -11.79
CA ARG A 42 -6.86 -22.13 -11.41
C ARG A 42 -7.14 -22.23 -9.90
N PRO A 43 -8.06 -23.13 -9.48
CA PRO A 43 -8.46 -23.26 -8.07
C PRO A 43 -7.29 -23.43 -7.11
N GLU A 44 -6.24 -24.17 -7.51
CA GLU A 44 -5.04 -24.42 -6.75
C GLU A 44 -4.11 -23.20 -6.60
N ASN A 45 -4.19 -22.24 -7.53
CA ASN A 45 -3.26 -21.09 -7.59
C ASN A 45 -3.91 -19.76 -7.19
N ARG A 46 -5.25 -19.64 -7.28
CA ARG A 46 -5.96 -18.40 -7.00
C ARG A 46 -5.99 -18.00 -5.54
N VAL A 47 -5.81 -18.97 -4.63
CA VAL A 47 -5.71 -18.72 -3.18
C VAL A 47 -4.24 -18.73 -2.79
N TYR A 48 -3.79 -17.62 -2.21
CA TYR A 48 -2.39 -17.46 -1.81
C TYR A 48 -2.29 -16.71 -0.48
N ARG A 49 -1.14 -16.87 0.18
CA ARG A 49 -0.85 -16.12 1.40
C ARG A 49 -0.51 -14.66 1.02
N TYR A 50 -1.48 -13.79 1.18
CA TYR A 50 -1.28 -12.37 0.91
C TYR A 50 -0.20 -11.77 1.81
N ASN A 51 0.73 -11.04 1.20
CA ASN A 51 1.73 -10.26 1.91
C ASN A 51 1.65 -8.80 1.43
N PHE A 52 1.35 -7.90 2.36
CA PHE A 52 1.08 -6.51 2.04
C PHE A 52 2.23 -5.81 1.29
N PHE A 53 3.48 -6.12 1.62
CA PHE A 53 4.65 -5.49 1.02
C PHE A 53 5.21 -6.26 -0.18
N TYR A 54 5.18 -7.59 -0.14
CA TYR A 54 5.94 -8.42 -1.07
C TYR A 54 5.07 -9.16 -2.09
N ASP A 55 3.81 -9.48 -1.74
CA ASP A 55 2.92 -10.26 -2.61
C ASP A 55 1.48 -9.75 -2.51
N ASN A 56 1.21 -8.60 -3.15
CA ASN A 56 -0.06 -7.88 -3.09
C ASN A 56 -0.70 -7.69 -4.48
N CYS A 57 -1.81 -6.94 -4.53
CA CYS A 57 -2.54 -6.65 -5.76
C CYS A 57 -1.78 -5.80 -6.78
N ALA A 58 -0.67 -5.15 -6.42
CA ALA A 58 0.19 -4.42 -7.35
C ALA A 58 1.39 -5.27 -7.79
N THR A 59 2.05 -5.97 -6.86
CA THR A 59 3.24 -6.75 -7.17
C THR A 59 2.95 -7.95 -8.06
N ARG A 60 1.81 -8.64 -7.86
CA ARG A 60 1.42 -9.78 -8.71
C ARG A 60 1.20 -9.42 -10.18
N PRO A 61 0.38 -8.44 -10.54
CA PRO A 61 0.26 -8.01 -11.93
C PRO A 61 1.60 -7.57 -12.53
N ARG A 62 2.42 -6.83 -11.78
CA ARG A 62 3.77 -6.46 -12.22
C ARG A 62 4.58 -7.68 -12.64
N ASP A 63 4.66 -8.68 -11.76
CA ASP A 63 5.47 -9.87 -11.99
C ASP A 63 4.93 -10.71 -13.15
N GLN A 64 3.60 -10.77 -13.36
CA GLN A 64 3.01 -11.44 -14.51
C GLN A 64 3.31 -10.71 -15.83
N ILE A 65 3.25 -9.39 -15.84
CA ILE A 65 3.60 -8.58 -17.02
C ILE A 65 5.08 -8.75 -17.36
N GLU A 66 5.98 -8.66 -16.39
CA GLU A 66 7.42 -8.86 -16.59
C GLU A 66 7.73 -10.25 -17.16
N ARG A 67 7.03 -11.30 -16.70
CA ARG A 67 7.17 -12.67 -17.21
C ARG A 67 6.61 -12.88 -18.61
N ALA A 68 5.63 -12.08 -19.02
CA ALA A 68 5.00 -12.19 -20.31
C ALA A 68 5.85 -11.58 -21.44
N ILE A 69 6.70 -10.60 -21.11
CA ILE A 69 7.51 -9.86 -22.07
C ILE A 69 8.54 -10.76 -22.75
N ASN A 70 8.70 -10.57 -24.07
CA ASN A 70 9.67 -11.25 -24.90
C ASN A 70 10.92 -10.36 -25.04
N GLY A 71 11.87 -10.52 -24.13
CA GLY A 71 13.05 -9.67 -24.04
C GLY A 71 13.36 -9.28 -22.60
N THR A 72 13.97 -8.13 -22.42
CA THR A 72 14.33 -7.59 -21.11
C THR A 72 13.59 -6.30 -20.84
N LEU A 73 12.90 -6.22 -19.71
CA LEU A 73 12.32 -4.97 -19.25
C LEU A 73 13.38 -4.11 -18.59
N GLN A 74 13.66 -2.95 -19.17
CA GLN A 74 14.58 -1.96 -18.64
C GLN A 74 13.79 -0.80 -18.05
N TYR A 75 14.01 -0.55 -16.78
CA TYR A 75 13.48 0.62 -16.10
C TYR A 75 14.47 1.79 -16.24
N ALA A 76 13.97 3.02 -16.34
CA ALA A 76 14.80 4.21 -16.48
C ALA A 76 15.75 4.41 -15.28
N ASP A 77 15.33 3.96 -14.11
CA ASP A 77 16.10 4.03 -12.87
C ASP A 77 16.66 2.66 -12.48
N ASN A 78 17.79 2.65 -11.79
CA ASN A 78 18.34 1.41 -11.23
C ASN A 78 17.41 0.88 -10.12
N MET A 79 16.64 -0.17 -10.45
CA MET A 79 15.62 -0.75 -9.56
C MET A 79 16.21 -1.51 -8.39
N THR A 80 17.45 -1.98 -8.53
CA THR A 80 18.13 -2.77 -7.49
C THR A 80 19.07 -1.95 -6.61
N ALA A 81 19.28 -0.67 -6.94
CA ALA A 81 20.09 0.21 -6.11
C ALA A 81 19.51 0.25 -4.68
N ASN A 82 20.28 -0.33 -3.77
CA ASN A 82 19.98 -0.31 -2.34
C ASN A 82 20.16 1.13 -1.85
N SER A 83 19.10 1.81 -1.63
CA SER A 83 18.94 3.08 -0.92
C SER A 83 18.28 4.17 -1.76
N THR A 84 17.00 4.11 -1.77
CA THR A 84 16.23 5.34 -1.91
C THR A 84 16.28 6.16 -0.62
N GLY A 85 16.81 5.62 0.48
CA GLY A 85 16.71 6.18 1.82
C GLY A 85 15.26 6.18 2.34
N ILE A 86 14.33 5.53 1.62
CA ILE A 86 12.90 5.48 1.92
C ILE A 86 12.57 4.06 2.40
N SER A 87 11.79 3.95 3.46
CA SER A 87 11.27 2.69 4.00
C SER A 87 9.84 2.41 3.56
N PHE A 88 9.34 1.20 3.83
CA PHE A 88 7.92 0.90 3.64
C PHE A 88 7.04 1.82 4.48
N ARG A 89 7.44 2.12 5.71
CA ARG A 89 6.72 3.02 6.61
C ARG A 89 6.63 4.44 6.04
N ASP A 90 7.72 4.97 5.49
CA ASP A 90 7.74 6.31 4.89
C ASP A 90 6.75 6.40 3.72
N LEU A 91 6.68 5.36 2.87
CA LEU A 91 5.73 5.33 1.78
C LEU A 91 4.29 5.29 2.27
N LEU A 92 3.98 4.48 3.28
CA LEU A 92 2.64 4.43 3.85
C LEU A 92 2.26 5.75 4.53
N HIS A 93 3.19 6.39 5.22
CA HIS A 93 2.98 7.71 5.82
C HIS A 93 2.67 8.77 4.77
N LYS A 94 3.36 8.75 3.63
CA LYS A 94 3.08 9.66 2.50
C LYS A 94 1.65 9.53 1.99
N TYR A 95 1.13 8.29 1.87
CA TYR A 95 -0.23 8.05 1.35
C TYR A 95 -1.32 8.05 2.41
N SER A 96 -0.96 8.11 3.69
CA SER A 96 -1.89 8.25 4.82
C SER A 96 -1.83 9.64 5.46
N GLU A 97 -1.24 10.61 4.79
CA GLU A 97 -1.20 11.99 5.26
C GLU A 97 -2.62 12.52 5.47
N GLY A 98 -2.84 13.20 6.59
CA GLY A 98 -4.18 13.66 6.98
C GLY A 98 -5.09 12.62 7.65
N HIS A 99 -4.71 11.33 7.64
CA HIS A 99 -5.48 10.24 8.25
C HIS A 99 -4.77 9.66 9.48
N LEU A 100 -4.62 10.48 10.54
CA LEU A 100 -3.77 10.21 11.70
C LEU A 100 -4.13 8.90 12.43
N TRP A 101 -5.41 8.55 12.54
CA TRP A 101 -5.84 7.30 13.17
C TRP A 101 -5.51 6.07 12.33
N SER A 102 -5.69 6.15 11.01
CA SER A 102 -5.30 5.07 10.10
C SER A 102 -3.78 4.85 10.11
N ARG A 103 -3.01 5.95 10.09
CA ARG A 103 -1.56 5.91 10.21
C ARG A 103 -1.12 5.29 11.52
N PHE A 104 -1.68 5.71 12.65
CA PHE A 104 -1.39 5.15 13.96
C PHE A 104 -1.69 3.65 14.03
N GLY A 105 -2.85 3.20 13.50
CA GLY A 105 -3.19 1.79 13.44
C GLY A 105 -2.22 0.97 12.58
N MET A 106 -1.83 1.50 11.41
CA MET A 106 -0.82 0.85 10.56
C MET A 106 0.53 0.76 11.28
N ASP A 107 0.98 1.82 11.96
CA ASP A 107 2.24 1.84 12.70
C ASP A 107 2.28 0.80 13.81
N LEU A 108 1.17 0.56 14.50
CA LEU A 108 1.06 -0.50 15.50
C LEU A 108 1.18 -1.91 14.92
N CYS A 109 0.63 -2.12 13.70
CA CYS A 109 0.64 -3.43 13.05
C CYS A 109 1.97 -3.72 12.33
N MET A 110 2.73 -2.69 11.98
CA MET A 110 4.01 -2.84 11.29
C MET A 110 5.15 -3.11 12.27
N GLY A 111 5.89 -4.19 12.04
CA GLY A 111 7.14 -4.46 12.77
C GLY A 111 8.31 -3.56 12.31
N SER A 112 9.44 -3.68 12.99
CA SER A 112 10.68 -2.92 12.72
C SER A 112 11.23 -3.12 11.29
N LYS A 113 10.92 -4.24 10.63
CA LYS A 113 11.31 -4.48 9.23
C LYS A 113 10.71 -3.47 8.24
N ALA A 114 9.61 -2.81 8.62
CA ALA A 114 9.03 -1.76 7.80
C ALA A 114 9.86 -0.46 7.78
N ASP A 115 10.84 -0.33 8.67
CA ASP A 115 11.74 0.82 8.80
C ASP A 115 13.05 0.64 8.02
N GLU A 116 13.30 -0.56 7.50
CA GLU A 116 14.47 -0.82 6.68
C GLU A 116 14.36 -0.12 5.32
N PRO A 117 15.47 0.47 4.82
CA PRO A 117 15.49 1.09 3.49
C PRO A 117 15.16 0.06 2.40
N ILE A 118 14.26 0.44 1.50
CA ILE A 118 13.83 -0.41 0.39
C ILE A 118 14.38 0.07 -0.94
N ASN A 119 14.49 -0.85 -1.90
CA ASN A 119 14.83 -0.52 -3.27
C ASN A 119 13.59 -0.05 -4.06
N ARG A 120 13.80 0.53 -5.24
CA ARG A 120 12.72 1.03 -6.11
C ARG A 120 11.75 -0.06 -6.54
N ARG A 121 12.25 -1.29 -6.77
CA ARG A 121 11.38 -2.42 -7.13
C ARG A 121 10.40 -2.75 -6.01
N LEU A 122 10.86 -2.75 -4.76
CA LEU A 122 9.99 -2.97 -3.60
C LEU A 122 8.98 -1.83 -3.44
N ALA A 123 9.35 -0.57 -3.75
CA ALA A 123 8.42 0.55 -3.71
C ALA A 123 7.20 0.38 -4.63
N MET A 124 7.30 -0.46 -5.68
CA MET A 124 6.18 -0.78 -6.57
C MET A 124 5.05 -1.59 -5.91
N PHE A 125 5.15 -1.95 -4.63
CA PHE A 125 4.00 -2.45 -3.87
C PHE A 125 2.88 -1.41 -3.77
N VAL A 126 3.24 -0.13 -3.90
CA VAL A 126 2.30 0.98 -4.02
C VAL A 126 1.95 1.16 -5.51
N PRO A 127 0.67 1.10 -5.91
CA PRO A 127 0.25 1.17 -7.32
C PRO A 127 0.75 2.42 -8.06
N PHE A 128 0.87 3.57 -7.39
CA PHE A 128 1.36 4.81 -8.02
C PHE A 128 2.83 4.72 -8.43
N TYR A 129 3.68 4.05 -7.65
CA TYR A 129 5.07 3.82 -8.03
C TYR A 129 5.17 2.83 -9.18
N MET A 130 4.32 1.79 -9.21
CA MET A 130 4.25 0.88 -10.34
C MET A 130 3.84 1.62 -11.62
N GLN A 131 2.81 2.47 -11.54
CA GLN A 131 2.36 3.30 -12.65
C GLN A 131 3.48 4.20 -13.18
N GLU A 132 4.19 4.92 -12.29
CA GLU A 132 5.28 5.82 -12.66
C GLU A 132 6.44 5.08 -13.33
N TYR A 133 6.88 3.96 -12.76
CA TYR A 133 8.00 3.19 -13.31
C TYR A 133 7.64 2.50 -14.61
N PHE A 134 6.42 2.03 -14.77
CA PHE A 134 5.93 1.44 -16.03
C PHE A 134 5.90 2.47 -17.16
N ASN A 135 5.50 3.71 -16.88
CA ASN A 135 5.53 4.79 -17.87
C ASN A 135 6.92 5.08 -18.42
N LYS A 136 7.95 4.88 -17.62
CA LYS A 136 9.35 5.13 -17.98
C LYS A 136 10.07 3.87 -18.47
N ALA A 137 9.45 2.70 -18.37
CA ALA A 137 10.06 1.43 -18.70
C ALA A 137 10.08 1.19 -20.21
N GLN A 138 11.13 0.52 -20.66
CA GLN A 138 11.32 0.11 -22.05
C GLN A 138 11.50 -1.41 -22.14
N ILE A 139 10.90 -2.01 -23.14
CA ILE A 139 11.10 -3.41 -23.50
C ILE A 139 12.20 -3.44 -24.55
N VAL A 140 13.29 -4.13 -24.27
CA VAL A 140 14.40 -4.37 -25.21
C VAL A 140 14.31 -5.81 -25.67
N ASP A 141 14.09 -6.02 -26.95
CA ASP A 141 14.02 -7.34 -27.56
C ASP A 141 15.41 -7.99 -27.69
N LYS A 142 15.46 -9.20 -28.23
CA LYS A 142 16.72 -9.94 -28.43
C LYS A 142 17.64 -9.32 -29.48
N GLU A 143 17.10 -8.47 -30.32
CA GLU A 143 17.79 -7.76 -31.41
C GLU A 143 18.29 -6.40 -30.95
N GLY A 144 18.01 -5.99 -29.71
CA GLY A 144 18.44 -4.74 -29.10
C GLY A 144 17.52 -3.56 -29.45
N GLN A 145 16.35 -3.80 -30.06
CA GLN A 145 15.40 -2.73 -30.33
C GLN A 145 14.59 -2.43 -29.06
N ALA A 146 14.51 -1.14 -28.74
CA ALA A 146 13.80 -0.67 -27.57
C ALA A 146 12.43 -0.10 -27.94
N ARG A 147 11.39 -0.49 -27.19
CA ARG A 147 10.04 0.09 -27.29
C ARG A 147 9.50 0.42 -25.90
N PRO A 148 8.66 1.47 -25.77
CA PRO A 148 8.07 1.77 -24.46
C PRO A 148 7.13 0.65 -24.01
N LEU A 149 7.13 0.34 -22.70
CA LEU A 149 6.20 -0.61 -22.10
C LEU A 149 4.75 -0.11 -22.18
N VAL A 150 4.54 1.17 -21.91
CA VAL A 150 3.23 1.82 -21.94
C VAL A 150 3.09 2.60 -23.24
N ALA A 151 2.11 2.21 -24.07
CA ALA A 151 1.79 2.90 -25.31
C ALA A 151 0.99 4.18 -25.07
N LYS A 152 0.10 4.17 -24.09
CA LYS A 152 -0.78 5.29 -23.76
C LYS A 152 -1.14 5.27 -22.29
N GLU A 153 -1.13 6.43 -21.66
CA GLU A 153 -1.71 6.66 -20.36
C GLU A 153 -2.82 7.70 -20.42
N GLU A 154 -3.92 7.46 -19.78
CA GLU A 154 -5.04 8.40 -19.73
C GLU A 154 -5.75 8.38 -18.40
N LYS A 155 -6.22 9.53 -17.98
CA LYS A 155 -7.04 9.70 -16.80
C LYS A 155 -8.51 9.57 -17.22
N ILE A 156 -9.12 8.42 -16.95
CA ILE A 156 -10.48 8.07 -17.41
C ILE A 156 -11.57 8.58 -16.49
N VAL A 157 -11.25 8.84 -15.21
CA VAL A 157 -12.16 9.49 -14.26
C VAL A 157 -11.42 10.65 -13.62
N VAL A 158 -11.98 11.85 -13.73
CA VAL A 158 -11.46 13.08 -13.15
C VAL A 158 -12.53 13.67 -12.25
N THR A 159 -12.33 13.64 -10.96
CA THR A 159 -13.34 14.08 -9.98
C THR A 159 -13.09 15.47 -9.42
N GLY A 160 -11.89 16.02 -9.63
CA GLY A 160 -11.50 17.32 -9.10
C GLY A 160 -11.35 17.39 -7.59
N LYS A 161 -11.57 16.27 -6.87
CA LYS A 161 -11.31 16.20 -5.42
C LYS A 161 -9.83 16.08 -5.15
N THR A 162 -9.37 16.78 -4.11
CA THR A 162 -7.98 16.74 -3.65
C THR A 162 -7.85 15.83 -2.43
N PRO A 163 -6.63 15.34 -2.10
CA PRO A 163 -6.40 14.61 -0.85
C PRO A 163 -6.88 15.36 0.40
N ALA A 164 -6.84 16.69 0.38
CA ALA A 164 -7.30 17.53 1.49
C ALA A 164 -8.80 17.37 1.80
N ASP A 165 -9.62 17.01 0.80
CA ASP A 165 -11.07 16.81 0.96
C ASP A 165 -11.40 15.54 1.78
N PHE A 166 -10.44 14.67 1.96
CA PHE A 166 -10.56 13.40 2.69
C PHE A 166 -9.86 13.40 4.06
N VAL A 167 -9.31 14.54 4.49
CA VAL A 167 -8.60 14.64 5.77
C VAL A 167 -9.55 14.42 6.94
N SER A 168 -9.18 13.52 7.84
CA SER A 168 -9.91 13.28 9.08
C SER A 168 -9.78 14.48 10.01
N ARG A 169 -10.92 15.09 10.38
CA ARG A 169 -10.97 16.12 11.40
C ARG A 169 -11.42 15.51 12.72
N GLY A 170 -10.71 15.79 13.80
CA GLY A 170 -11.05 15.27 15.12
C GLY A 170 -9.86 15.19 16.05
N ILE A 171 -10.09 14.57 17.21
CA ILE A 171 -9.03 14.35 18.23
C ILE A 171 -7.96 13.42 17.66
N THR A 172 -6.71 13.83 17.74
CA THR A 172 -5.57 13.04 17.25
C THR A 172 -5.26 11.87 18.21
N PRO A 173 -4.61 10.80 17.74
CA PRO A 173 -4.15 9.70 18.60
C PRO A 173 -3.31 10.19 19.79
N MET A 174 -2.42 11.15 19.56
CA MET A 174 -1.59 11.73 20.61
C MET A 174 -2.41 12.49 21.67
N GLN A 175 -3.40 13.28 21.21
CA GLN A 175 -4.31 13.98 22.14
C GLN A 175 -5.14 12.99 22.95
N SER A 176 -5.63 11.93 22.33
CA SER A 176 -6.39 10.86 23.00
C SER A 176 -5.53 10.15 24.04
N ALA A 177 -4.29 9.80 23.68
CA ALA A 177 -3.34 9.19 24.62
C ALA A 177 -2.99 10.11 25.78
N SER A 178 -2.79 11.41 25.51
CA SER A 178 -2.51 12.40 26.54
C SER A 178 -3.69 12.59 27.50
N LEU A 179 -4.91 12.64 26.98
CA LEU A 179 -6.13 12.72 27.78
C LEU A 179 -6.29 11.50 28.68
N LEU A 180 -6.07 10.30 28.11
CA LEU A 180 -6.11 9.05 28.87
C LEU A 180 -5.06 9.04 29.98
N LEU A 181 -3.82 9.45 29.68
CA LEU A 181 -2.74 9.54 30.67
C LEU A 181 -3.10 10.48 31.82
N ILE A 182 -3.61 11.68 31.51
CA ILE A 182 -4.04 12.66 32.52
C ILE A 182 -5.16 12.09 33.39
N LEU A 183 -6.15 11.42 32.79
CA LEU A 183 -7.25 10.78 33.49
C LEU A 183 -6.75 9.69 34.45
N VAL A 184 -5.92 8.78 33.95
CA VAL A 184 -5.35 7.69 34.76
C VAL A 184 -4.49 8.26 35.91
N ALA A 185 -3.62 9.23 35.61
CA ALA A 185 -2.79 9.89 36.64
C ALA A 185 -3.67 10.59 37.71
N GLY A 186 -4.72 11.30 37.29
CA GLY A 186 -5.65 11.95 38.19
C GLY A 186 -6.37 10.97 39.12
N ILE A 187 -6.87 9.87 38.59
CA ILE A 187 -7.54 8.81 39.34
C ILE A 187 -6.53 8.14 40.32
N SER A 188 -5.31 7.87 39.88
CA SER A 188 -4.26 7.28 40.70
C SER A 188 -3.88 8.20 41.87
N ILE A 189 -3.66 9.50 41.62
CA ILE A 189 -3.36 10.48 42.67
C ILE A 189 -4.53 10.60 43.65
N TYR A 190 -5.78 10.58 43.15
CA TYR A 190 -6.95 10.61 44.02
C TYR A 190 -7.01 9.37 44.94
N GLY A 191 -6.75 8.17 44.36
CA GLY A 191 -6.70 6.92 45.11
C GLY A 191 -5.64 6.95 46.21
N ILE A 192 -4.41 7.38 45.88
CA ILE A 192 -3.30 7.53 46.85
C ILE A 192 -3.68 8.48 47.99
N ARG A 193 -4.25 9.65 47.67
CA ARG A 193 -4.66 10.63 48.70
C ARG A 193 -5.76 10.12 49.62
N ARG A 194 -6.59 9.19 49.13
CA ARG A 194 -7.66 8.57 49.92
C ARG A 194 -7.25 7.28 50.61
N GLY A 195 -5.99 6.85 50.46
CA GLY A 195 -5.47 5.60 51.02
C GLY A 195 -6.16 4.34 50.42
N LYS A 196 -6.73 4.47 49.23
CA LYS A 196 -7.39 3.37 48.48
C LYS A 196 -6.52 2.93 47.33
N THR A 197 -6.18 1.66 47.28
CA THR A 197 -5.54 1.04 46.11
C THR A 197 -6.60 0.71 45.07
N LEU A 198 -6.42 1.23 43.84
CA LEU A 198 -7.37 1.04 42.73
C LEU A 198 -6.92 -0.13 41.83
N TRP A 199 -6.83 -1.32 42.44
CA TRP A 199 -6.40 -2.56 41.77
C TRP A 199 -7.09 -2.82 40.45
N GLY A 200 -8.35 -2.40 40.29
CA GLY A 200 -9.08 -2.61 39.05
C GLY A 200 -8.53 -1.83 37.84
N ILE A 201 -7.98 -0.63 38.07
CA ILE A 201 -7.38 0.19 36.99
C ILE A 201 -6.03 -0.40 36.59
N ASP A 202 -5.21 -0.77 37.58
CA ASP A 202 -3.90 -1.38 37.33
C ASP A 202 -4.08 -2.70 36.57
N LEU A 203 -5.08 -3.52 36.96
CA LEU A 203 -5.41 -4.77 36.31
C LEU A 203 -5.87 -4.56 34.84
N ILE A 204 -6.76 -3.59 34.60
CA ILE A 204 -7.23 -3.29 33.22
C ILE A 204 -6.09 -2.82 32.35
N LEU A 205 -5.23 -1.92 32.85
CA LEU A 205 -4.06 -1.44 32.10
C LEU A 205 -3.07 -2.56 31.81
N PHE A 206 -2.80 -3.40 32.82
CA PHE A 206 -1.89 -4.54 32.67
C PHE A 206 -2.40 -5.59 31.69
N LEU A 207 -3.68 -5.96 31.79
CA LEU A 207 -4.32 -6.91 30.85
C LEU A 207 -4.39 -6.36 29.45
N SER A 208 -4.65 -5.06 29.25
CA SER A 208 -4.68 -4.46 27.93
C SER A 208 -3.30 -4.46 27.28
N LEU A 209 -2.23 -4.22 28.03
CA LEU A 209 -0.85 -4.29 27.55
C LEU A 209 -0.45 -5.72 27.16
N ILE A 210 -0.82 -6.73 27.95
CA ILE A 210 -0.57 -8.13 27.63
C ILE A 210 -1.30 -8.52 26.35
N HIS A 211 -2.58 -8.15 26.21
CA HIS A 211 -3.38 -8.49 25.04
C HIS A 211 -2.85 -7.84 23.73
N ILE A 212 -2.22 -6.68 23.83
CA ILE A 212 -1.56 -6.03 22.68
C ILE A 212 -0.21 -6.69 22.34
N SER A 213 0.47 -7.27 23.33
CA SER A 213 1.81 -7.85 23.15
C SER A 213 1.79 -9.34 22.74
N GLU A 214 0.66 -10.03 22.82
CA GLU A 214 0.52 -11.39 22.32
C GLU A 214 0.26 -11.41 20.81
N PRO A 215 1.10 -12.13 20.03
CA PRO A 215 1.00 -12.20 18.56
C PRO A 215 -0.21 -13.03 18.07
#